data_9ec0080789c4f1b000653a0813506b20
#
_entry.id   9ec0080789c4f1b000653a0813506b20
#
_cell.length_a   1.000
_cell.length_b   1.000
_cell.length_c   1.000
_cell.angle_alpha   90.00
_cell.angle_beta   90.00
_cell.angle_gamma   90.00
#
_symmetry.space_group_name_H-M   'P 1'
#
loop_
_entity.id
_entity.type
_entity.pdbx_description
1 polymer ?
#
loop_
_entity_poly.entity_id
_entity_poly.type
_entity_poly.pdbx_seq_one_letter_code
_entity_poly.pdbx_strand_id
1 'polypeptide(L)'
;RNTPSVNYFGLDAALSTDIDAEKKDYFFDGSTGVYTKYNAYGDLTTGFIFPTMRRGGRMVYGFDISPTAGRAGIPPNSPTLLWKLGCPSSAQDVGCTPGFSNVGQTWSTPVVGYIEGYQEGSRPVLMMGGGWDSCLDVDSAGYACSGTAKGDSIFFVDARSGELLAELA
;
A
#
# COMPACT_ATOMS: atom_id res chain seq x y z
N ARG A 1 -1.06 -6.47 24.96
CA ARG A 1 -2.39 -7.03 25.35
C ARG A 1 -3.46 -6.24 24.65
N ASN A 2 -4.05 -6.81 23.62
CA ASN A 2 -5.30 -6.29 23.09
C ASN A 2 -6.40 -6.55 24.11
N THR A 3 -6.85 -5.53 24.79
CA THR A 3 -8.16 -5.60 25.41
C THR A 3 -9.20 -5.36 24.32
N PRO A 4 -10.15 -6.28 24.11
CA PRO A 4 -11.17 -6.15 23.07
C PRO A 4 -12.04 -4.91 23.19
N SER A 5 -11.98 -4.25 24.32
CA SER A 5 -12.70 -3.02 24.66
C SER A 5 -12.07 -1.74 24.11
N VAL A 6 -10.88 -1.80 23.56
CA VAL A 6 -10.26 -0.62 22.99
C VAL A 6 -10.79 -0.41 21.59
N ASN A 7 -11.98 0.09 21.55
CA ASN A 7 -12.62 0.84 20.47
C ASN A 7 -12.33 0.38 19.04
N TYR A 8 -12.33 -0.92 18.86
CA TYR A 8 -12.30 -1.50 17.52
C TYR A 8 -13.49 -1.07 16.66
N PHE A 9 -14.59 -0.61 17.31
CA PHE A 9 -15.83 -0.22 16.67
C PHE A 9 -16.39 1.10 17.18
N GLY A 10 -15.56 2.01 17.69
CA GLY A 10 -16.05 3.24 18.28
C GLY A 10 -16.92 3.00 19.53
N LEU A 11 -16.87 1.80 20.10
CA LEU A 11 -17.62 1.45 21.28
C LEU A 11 -16.94 2.04 22.51
N ASP A 12 -17.38 3.24 22.80
CA ASP A 12 -17.36 3.77 24.14
C ASP A 12 -16.02 4.25 24.71
N ALA A 13 -15.70 5.48 24.36
CA ALA A 13 -14.70 6.25 25.10
C ALA A 13 -15.00 6.30 26.62
N ALA A 14 -16.24 6.07 27.03
CA ALA A 14 -16.65 6.04 28.43
C ALA A 14 -16.24 4.76 29.18
N LEU A 15 -15.97 3.66 28.46
CA LEU A 15 -15.52 2.40 29.06
C LEU A 15 -13.99 2.23 29.01
N SER A 16 -13.29 3.09 28.29
CA SER A 16 -11.82 3.07 28.24
C SER A 16 -11.25 3.89 29.40
N THR A 17 -11.38 3.38 30.62
CA THR A 17 -10.59 3.86 31.76
C THR A 17 -9.21 3.25 31.81
N ASP A 18 -8.88 2.34 30.91
CA ASP A 18 -7.57 1.72 30.81
C ASP A 18 -6.68 2.57 29.90
N ILE A 19 -6.08 3.59 30.50
CA ILE A 19 -5.13 4.51 29.86
C ILE A 19 -3.84 3.81 29.41
N ASP A 20 -3.62 2.58 29.85
CA ASP A 20 -2.43 1.77 29.53
C ASP A 20 -2.70 0.77 28.39
N ALA A 21 -3.91 0.76 27.82
CA ALA A 21 -4.21 -0.11 26.69
C ALA A 21 -3.42 0.31 25.45
N GLU A 22 -2.41 -0.46 25.11
CA GLU A 22 -1.63 -0.26 23.88
C GLU A 22 -2.52 -0.48 22.65
N LYS A 23 -2.45 0.44 21.70
CA LYS A 23 -3.10 0.25 20.38
C LYS A 23 -2.46 -0.94 19.69
N LYS A 24 -3.28 -1.75 19.04
CA LYS A 24 -2.77 -2.85 18.23
C LYS A 24 -1.96 -2.30 17.07
N ASP A 25 -0.74 -2.78 16.95
CA ASP A 25 0.08 -2.52 15.77
C ASP A 25 -0.39 -3.36 14.59
N TYR A 26 -0.70 -2.68 13.50
CA TYR A 26 -0.96 -3.30 12.21
C TYR A 26 0.26 -3.04 11.33
N PHE A 27 0.76 -4.09 10.72
CA PHE A 27 1.87 -3.99 9.76
C PHE A 27 1.33 -4.08 8.33
N PHE A 28 1.47 -5.23 7.70
CA PHE A 28 0.88 -5.51 6.39
C PHE A 28 -0.49 -6.17 6.60
N ASP A 29 -1.53 -5.36 6.73
CA ASP A 29 -2.92 -5.81 6.93
C ASP A 29 -3.72 -5.70 5.62
N GLY A 30 -3.10 -5.21 4.54
CA GLY A 30 -3.74 -4.97 3.26
C GLY A 30 -3.63 -6.13 2.29
N SER A 31 -4.35 -6.00 1.19
CA SER A 31 -4.28 -6.92 0.07
C SER A 31 -2.96 -6.79 -0.67
N THR A 32 -2.52 -7.87 -1.28
CA THR A 32 -1.29 -7.89 -2.08
C THR A 32 -1.65 -7.95 -3.56
N GLY A 33 -1.21 -6.96 -4.32
CA GLY A 33 -1.20 -7.02 -5.78
C GLY A 33 -0.13 -7.99 -6.27
N VAL A 34 -0.38 -8.65 -7.40
CA VAL A 34 0.56 -9.62 -7.98
C VAL A 34 0.68 -9.39 -9.47
N TYR A 35 1.90 -9.44 -9.97
CA TYR A 35 2.21 -9.50 -11.38
C TYR A 35 3.07 -10.71 -11.68
N THR A 36 2.69 -11.49 -12.68
CA THR A 36 3.44 -12.68 -13.13
C THR A 36 3.53 -12.74 -14.63
N LYS A 37 4.68 -13.18 -15.14
CA LYS A 37 4.90 -13.48 -16.55
C LYS A 37 5.49 -14.90 -16.66
N TYR A 38 4.98 -15.63 -17.61
CA TYR A 38 5.37 -17.02 -17.88
C TYR A 38 5.98 -17.16 -19.27
N ASN A 39 6.86 -18.14 -19.45
CA ASN A 39 7.37 -18.54 -20.75
C ASN A 39 6.34 -19.44 -21.49
N ALA A 40 6.71 -19.88 -22.70
CA ALA A 40 5.86 -20.75 -23.53
C ALA A 40 5.63 -22.16 -22.90
N TYR A 41 6.46 -22.54 -21.93
CA TYR A 41 6.38 -23.83 -21.22
C TYR A 41 5.56 -23.75 -19.92
N GLY A 42 5.08 -22.55 -19.58
CA GLY A 42 4.33 -22.32 -18.33
C GLY A 42 5.21 -22.05 -17.11
N ASP A 43 6.52 -21.88 -17.27
CA ASP A 43 7.39 -21.53 -16.15
C ASP A 43 7.34 -20.03 -15.86
N LEU A 44 7.28 -19.68 -14.58
CA LEU A 44 7.40 -18.30 -14.14
C LEU A 44 8.76 -17.72 -14.57
N THR A 45 8.73 -16.58 -15.25
CA THR A 45 9.95 -15.86 -15.67
C THR A 45 10.11 -14.52 -14.95
N THR A 46 9.01 -13.88 -14.61
CA THR A 46 9.00 -12.62 -13.87
C THR A 46 7.85 -12.65 -12.88
N GLY A 47 8.11 -12.24 -11.66
CA GLY A 47 7.10 -12.12 -10.63
C GLY A 47 7.37 -10.91 -9.73
N PHE A 48 6.35 -10.09 -9.51
CA PHE A 48 6.37 -9.00 -8.55
C PHE A 48 5.18 -9.12 -7.62
N ILE A 49 5.36 -8.74 -6.36
CA ILE A 49 4.27 -8.60 -5.39
C ILE A 49 4.27 -7.20 -4.78
N PHE A 50 3.08 -6.69 -4.52
CA PHE A 50 2.85 -5.33 -4.05
C PHE A 50 1.95 -5.35 -2.81
N PRO A 51 2.49 -5.68 -1.63
CA PRO A 51 1.74 -5.65 -0.39
C PRO A 51 1.44 -4.22 0.04
N THR A 52 0.24 -4.03 0.59
CA THR A 52 -0.24 -2.78 1.15
C THR A 52 -0.38 -2.89 2.67
N MET A 53 -0.36 -1.76 3.36
CA MET A 53 -0.41 -1.75 4.82
C MET A 53 -1.83 -1.61 5.38
N ARG A 54 -2.78 -1.07 4.59
CA ARG A 54 -4.14 -0.82 5.05
C ARG A 54 -4.12 -0.03 6.36
N ARG A 55 -4.63 -0.58 7.46
CA ARG A 55 -4.59 0.04 8.79
C ARG A 55 -3.17 0.20 9.36
N GLY A 56 -2.21 -0.56 8.86
CA GLY A 56 -0.81 -0.48 9.27
C GLY A 56 -0.08 0.77 8.79
N GLY A 57 -0.65 1.50 7.83
CA GLY A 57 -0.01 2.75 7.40
C GLY A 57 -0.29 3.17 5.96
N ARG A 58 0.48 4.15 5.53
CA ARG A 58 0.36 4.89 4.27
C ARG A 58 1.47 4.50 3.30
N MET A 59 1.84 3.22 3.27
CA MET A 59 2.94 2.73 2.42
C MET A 59 2.48 1.58 1.54
N VAL A 60 3.09 1.46 0.38
CA VAL A 60 3.07 0.30 -0.49
C VAL A 60 4.49 -0.11 -0.83
N TYR A 61 4.71 -1.38 -1.01
CA TYR A 61 6.04 -1.94 -1.27
C TYR A 61 6.01 -2.76 -2.56
N GLY A 62 7.11 -2.75 -3.29
CA GLY A 62 7.34 -3.62 -4.43
C GLY A 62 8.46 -4.61 -4.15
N PHE A 63 8.20 -5.89 -4.36
CA PHE A 63 9.19 -6.94 -4.23
C PHE A 63 9.29 -7.75 -5.52
N ASP A 64 10.51 -8.09 -5.90
CA ASP A 64 10.81 -9.03 -6.96
C ASP A 64 10.84 -10.45 -6.39
N ILE A 65 10.00 -11.31 -6.94
CA ILE A 65 9.92 -12.74 -6.67
C ILE A 65 10.24 -13.57 -7.92
N SER A 66 10.88 -12.96 -8.92
CA SER A 66 11.29 -13.66 -10.13
C SER A 66 12.24 -14.81 -9.80
N PRO A 67 12.15 -15.94 -10.50
CA PRO A 67 13.06 -17.06 -10.31
C PRO A 67 14.52 -16.67 -10.50
N THR A 68 15.38 -17.19 -9.66
CA THR A 68 16.84 -17.04 -9.81
C THR A 68 17.38 -18.03 -10.84
N ALA A 69 18.58 -17.75 -11.36
CA ALA A 69 19.25 -18.62 -12.32
C ALA A 69 19.34 -20.08 -11.81
N GLY A 70 18.97 -21.03 -12.65
CA GLY A 70 18.94 -22.46 -12.32
C GLY A 70 17.71 -22.94 -11.54
N ARG A 71 16.73 -22.06 -11.29
CA ARG A 71 15.48 -22.40 -10.59
C ARG A 71 14.25 -21.90 -11.37
N ALA A 72 14.19 -22.20 -12.66
CA ALA A 72 13.08 -21.80 -13.51
C ALA A 72 11.73 -22.20 -12.91
N GLY A 73 10.77 -21.30 -12.94
CA GLY A 73 9.43 -21.53 -12.43
C GLY A 73 9.26 -21.47 -10.91
N ILE A 74 10.34 -21.36 -10.13
CA ILE A 74 10.31 -21.38 -8.67
C ILE A 74 10.70 -20.01 -8.12
N PRO A 75 9.80 -19.33 -7.34
CA PRO A 75 10.16 -18.09 -6.69
C PRO A 75 11.38 -18.23 -5.75
N PRO A 76 12.12 -17.14 -5.51
CA PRO A 76 13.27 -17.16 -4.59
C PRO A 76 12.80 -17.37 -3.14
N ASN A 77 13.67 -17.92 -2.30
CA ASN A 77 13.42 -18.07 -0.88
C ASN A 77 13.34 -16.71 -0.14
N SER A 78 13.99 -15.70 -0.72
CA SER A 78 14.01 -14.33 -0.18
C SER A 78 13.65 -13.35 -1.30
N PRO A 79 12.46 -12.74 -1.26
CA PRO A 79 12.11 -11.67 -2.17
C PRO A 79 13.08 -10.49 -2.09
N THR A 80 13.36 -9.86 -3.21
CA THR A 80 14.18 -8.65 -3.27
C THR A 80 13.28 -7.42 -3.19
N LEU A 81 13.53 -6.53 -2.23
CA LEU A 81 12.84 -5.24 -2.18
C LEU A 81 13.27 -4.39 -3.38
N LEU A 82 12.32 -4.01 -4.22
CA LEU A 82 12.54 -3.10 -5.34
C LEU A 82 12.43 -1.65 -4.87
N TRP A 83 11.33 -1.34 -4.20
CA TRP A 83 10.99 0.02 -3.76
C TRP A 83 9.94 0.02 -2.64
N LYS A 84 9.82 1.17 -2.00
CA LYS A 84 8.75 1.50 -1.05
C LYS A 84 8.25 2.92 -1.34
N LEU A 85 6.94 3.12 -1.37
CA LEU A 85 6.30 4.38 -1.74
C LEU A 85 5.23 4.75 -0.73
N GLY A 86 5.02 6.06 -0.53
CA GLY A 86 4.03 6.58 0.40
C GLY A 86 4.64 7.43 1.49
N CYS A 87 3.97 7.47 2.65
CA CYS A 87 4.38 8.26 3.81
C CYS A 87 4.66 7.34 5.00
N PRO A 88 5.87 7.38 5.59
CA PRO A 88 6.21 6.53 6.74
C PRO A 88 5.38 6.85 7.98
N SER A 89 4.98 8.11 8.15
CA SER A 89 4.09 8.52 9.23
C SER A 89 2.62 8.35 8.83
N SER A 90 1.84 7.72 9.69
CA SER A 90 0.39 7.59 9.51
C SER A 90 -0.35 8.92 9.73
N ALA A 91 0.22 9.83 10.53
CA ALA A 91 -0.42 11.06 10.96
C ALA A 91 0.15 12.33 10.31
N GLN A 92 1.36 12.28 9.77
CA GLN A 92 2.07 13.46 9.29
C GLN A 92 2.69 13.20 7.91
N ASP A 93 2.84 14.27 7.11
CA ASP A 93 3.47 14.19 5.79
C ASP A 93 5.00 14.39 5.87
N VAL A 94 5.63 13.78 6.87
CA VAL A 94 7.07 13.83 7.06
C VAL A 94 7.74 12.61 6.44
N GLY A 95 8.70 12.84 5.57
CA GLY A 95 9.46 11.77 4.90
C GLY A 95 8.69 11.01 3.84
N CYS A 96 7.59 11.57 3.34
CA CYS A 96 6.87 10.99 2.21
C CYS A 96 7.77 10.86 0.98
N THR A 97 7.56 9.83 0.20
CA THR A 97 8.12 9.73 -1.14
C THR A 97 7.61 10.92 -1.98
N PRO A 98 8.45 11.63 -2.73
CA PRO A 98 8.01 12.72 -3.60
C PRO A 98 6.81 12.31 -4.48
N GLY A 99 5.75 13.13 -4.48
CA GLY A 99 4.51 12.86 -5.18
C GLY A 99 3.52 11.95 -4.46
N PHE A 100 3.84 11.44 -3.24
CA PHE A 100 2.96 10.53 -2.50
C PHE A 100 2.43 11.10 -1.18
N SER A 101 2.50 12.41 -0.99
CA SER A 101 1.96 13.04 0.23
C SER A 101 0.45 12.90 0.37
N ASN A 102 -0.27 12.75 -0.76
CA ASN A 102 -1.72 12.56 -0.80
C ASN A 102 -2.17 11.11 -0.58
N VAL A 103 -1.24 10.17 -0.45
CA VAL A 103 -1.59 8.79 -0.09
C VAL A 103 -2.11 8.74 1.34
N GLY A 104 -3.29 8.14 1.50
CA GLY A 104 -3.87 7.76 2.79
C GLY A 104 -3.44 6.34 3.19
N GLN A 105 -4.15 5.73 4.13
CA GLN A 105 -3.99 4.31 4.45
C GLN A 105 -4.26 3.46 3.20
N THR A 106 -3.35 2.57 2.85
CA THR A 106 -3.35 1.87 1.57
C THR A 106 -4.31 0.68 1.54
N TRP A 107 -5.61 0.96 1.38
CA TRP A 107 -6.67 -0.05 1.38
C TRP A 107 -6.89 -0.73 0.04
N SER A 108 -6.59 -0.03 -1.04
CA SER A 108 -6.76 -0.53 -2.40
C SER A 108 -5.84 -1.71 -2.68
N THR A 109 -6.36 -2.76 -3.30
CA THR A 109 -5.52 -3.81 -3.88
C THR A 109 -4.86 -3.27 -5.13
N PRO A 110 -3.52 -3.19 -5.19
CA PRO A 110 -2.84 -2.74 -6.40
C PRO A 110 -3.11 -3.69 -7.57
N VAL A 111 -3.38 -3.12 -8.73
CA VAL A 111 -3.60 -3.85 -9.98
C VAL A 111 -2.49 -3.51 -10.96
N VAL A 112 -1.99 -4.50 -11.68
CA VAL A 112 -0.93 -4.30 -12.66
C VAL A 112 -1.46 -4.52 -14.07
N GLY A 113 -1.15 -3.58 -14.95
CA GLY A 113 -1.50 -3.63 -16.36
C GLY A 113 -0.43 -3.00 -17.23
N TYR A 114 -0.74 -2.85 -18.50
CA TYR A 114 0.10 -2.15 -19.47
C TYR A 114 -0.66 -0.94 -20.01
N ILE A 115 0.05 0.17 -20.16
CA ILE A 115 -0.51 1.40 -20.71
C ILE A 115 0.08 1.60 -22.11
N GLU A 116 -0.78 1.73 -23.10
CA GLU A 116 -0.38 2.06 -24.45
C GLU A 116 0.38 3.40 -24.47
N GLY A 117 1.51 3.43 -25.17
CA GLY A 117 2.37 4.62 -25.22
C GLY A 117 3.40 4.73 -24.08
N TYR A 118 3.22 4.02 -22.97
CA TYR A 118 4.26 3.94 -21.94
C TYR A 118 5.25 2.83 -22.28
N GLN A 119 6.53 3.21 -22.51
CA GLN A 119 7.60 2.28 -22.86
C GLN A 119 7.17 1.25 -23.94
N GLU A 120 6.48 1.74 -24.96
CA GLU A 120 5.95 0.91 -26.06
C GLU A 120 5.03 -0.24 -25.60
N GLY A 121 4.35 -0.07 -24.46
CA GLY A 121 3.51 -1.10 -23.85
C GLY A 121 4.28 -2.30 -23.29
N SER A 122 5.59 -2.19 -23.07
CA SER A 122 6.43 -3.30 -22.63
C SER A 122 6.65 -3.35 -21.11
N ARG A 123 6.44 -2.24 -20.41
CA ARG A 123 6.64 -2.15 -18.95
C ARG A 123 5.32 -2.21 -18.19
N PRO A 124 5.23 -3.03 -17.16
CA PRO A 124 4.04 -3.10 -16.33
C PRO A 124 3.90 -1.84 -15.47
N VAL A 125 2.66 -1.34 -15.40
CA VAL A 125 2.26 -0.20 -14.59
C VAL A 125 1.36 -0.68 -13.47
N LEU A 126 1.71 -0.29 -12.25
CA LEU A 126 0.90 -0.49 -11.05
C LEU A 126 -0.13 0.64 -10.94
N MET A 127 -1.38 0.28 -10.75
CA MET A 127 -2.49 1.20 -10.49
C MET A 127 -3.05 0.94 -9.11
N MET A 128 -3.21 1.98 -8.30
CA MET A 128 -3.78 1.86 -6.97
C MET A 128 -4.57 3.11 -6.59
N GLY A 129 -5.67 2.94 -5.85
CA GLY A 129 -6.36 4.06 -5.22
C GLY A 129 -5.53 4.64 -4.09
N GLY A 130 -5.68 5.94 -3.84
CA GLY A 130 -4.93 6.70 -2.85
C GLY A 130 -5.17 6.28 -1.41
N GLY A 131 -6.27 5.58 -1.14
CA GLY A 131 -6.52 4.98 0.15
C GLY A 131 -7.50 5.74 1.04
N TRP A 132 -7.37 5.59 2.34
CA TRP A 132 -8.27 6.16 3.33
C TRP A 132 -7.57 7.18 4.21
N ASP A 133 -8.17 8.35 4.41
CA ASP A 133 -7.67 9.32 5.37
C ASP A 133 -8.17 8.97 6.77
N SER A 134 -7.25 8.60 7.67
CA SER A 134 -7.59 8.23 9.04
C SER A 134 -8.22 9.37 9.85
N CYS A 135 -8.11 10.61 9.39
CA CYS A 135 -8.81 11.72 10.05
C CYS A 135 -10.35 11.63 9.90
N LEU A 136 -10.83 10.86 8.92
CA LEU A 136 -12.25 10.62 8.71
C LEU A 136 -12.84 9.60 9.70
N ASP A 137 -12.00 8.89 10.45
CA ASP A 137 -12.44 7.92 11.48
C ASP A 137 -12.86 8.58 12.79
N VAL A 138 -12.80 9.90 12.89
CA VAL A 138 -13.13 10.62 14.12
C VAL A 138 -14.63 10.90 14.18
N ASP A 139 -15.29 10.20 15.08
CA ASP A 139 -16.75 10.21 15.26
C ASP A 139 -17.24 11.35 16.17
N SER A 140 -16.49 12.44 16.29
CA SER A 140 -16.89 13.59 17.10
C SER A 140 -17.54 14.68 16.26
N ALA A 141 -18.76 15.06 16.63
CA ALA A 141 -19.44 16.19 16.04
C ALA A 141 -18.57 17.46 16.14
N GLY A 142 -18.19 18.01 14.99
CA GLY A 142 -17.34 19.21 14.92
C GLY A 142 -15.87 18.96 14.67
N TYR A 143 -15.41 17.72 14.54
CA TYR A 143 -14.07 17.43 14.05
C TYR A 143 -14.05 17.50 12.52
N ALA A 144 -13.31 18.43 12.00
CA ALA A 144 -12.99 18.48 10.58
C ALA A 144 -11.53 18.08 10.38
N CYS A 145 -11.24 17.27 9.37
CA CYS A 145 -9.87 17.06 8.93
C CYS A 145 -9.21 18.41 8.66
N SER A 146 -8.10 18.69 9.33
CA SER A 146 -7.33 19.89 9.05
C SER A 146 -6.54 19.68 7.76
N GLY A 147 -6.88 20.41 6.71
CA GLY A 147 -6.22 20.33 5.40
C GLY A 147 -7.02 19.58 4.34
N THR A 148 -6.37 19.28 3.23
CA THR A 148 -6.96 18.51 2.13
C THR A 148 -7.08 17.04 2.54
N ALA A 149 -8.25 16.45 2.36
CA ALA A 149 -8.46 15.02 2.56
C ALA A 149 -7.47 14.22 1.69
N LYS A 150 -6.97 13.12 2.24
CA LYS A 150 -6.02 12.24 1.54
C LYS A 150 -6.76 11.07 0.90
N GLY A 151 -6.12 10.50 -0.10
CA GLY A 151 -6.58 9.24 -0.66
C GLY A 151 -7.64 9.36 -1.75
N ASP A 152 -7.99 10.57 -2.18
CA ASP A 152 -8.96 10.86 -3.23
C ASP A 152 -8.41 10.71 -4.66
N SER A 153 -7.19 10.22 -4.78
CA SER A 153 -6.47 10.07 -6.05
C SER A 153 -6.32 8.61 -6.47
N ILE A 154 -5.99 8.43 -7.75
CA ILE A 154 -5.49 7.17 -8.32
C ILE A 154 -4.03 7.40 -8.72
N PHE A 155 -3.15 6.53 -8.27
CA PHE A 155 -1.73 6.56 -8.57
C PHE A 155 -1.37 5.54 -9.64
N PHE A 156 -0.56 5.98 -10.60
CA PHE A 156 0.05 5.15 -11.64
C PHE A 156 1.56 5.14 -11.44
N VAL A 157 2.12 3.97 -11.26
CA VAL A 157 3.53 3.78 -10.87
C VAL A 157 4.16 2.76 -11.80
N ASP A 158 5.38 2.99 -12.27
CA ASP A 158 6.15 1.92 -12.91
C ASP A 158 6.35 0.78 -11.92
N ALA A 159 5.82 -0.38 -12.23
CA ALA A 159 5.78 -1.50 -11.30
C ALA A 159 7.16 -2.01 -10.88
N ARG A 160 8.18 -1.79 -11.70
CA ARG A 160 9.54 -2.25 -11.48
C ARG A 160 10.42 -1.23 -10.77
N SER A 161 10.34 0.04 -11.20
CA SER A 161 11.21 1.10 -10.65
C SER A 161 10.60 1.85 -9.47
N GLY A 162 9.27 1.82 -9.30
CA GLY A 162 8.57 2.66 -8.34
C GLY A 162 8.43 4.13 -8.76
N GLU A 163 8.73 4.47 -10.00
CA GLU A 163 8.58 5.82 -10.52
C GLU A 163 7.10 6.20 -10.60
N LEU A 164 6.73 7.35 -10.04
CA LEU A 164 5.39 7.90 -10.19
C LEU A 164 5.21 8.41 -11.63
N LEU A 165 4.25 7.83 -12.34
CA LEU A 165 3.94 8.21 -13.72
C LEU A 165 2.82 9.24 -13.78
N ALA A 166 1.81 9.09 -12.94
CA ALA A 166 0.69 10.01 -12.83
C ALA A 166 -0.05 9.86 -11.52
N GLU A 167 -0.62 10.95 -11.06
CA GLU A 167 -1.64 11.02 -10.01
C GLU A 167 -2.87 11.67 -10.63
N LEU A 168 -4.02 11.02 -10.51
CA LEU A 168 -5.32 11.54 -10.96
C LEU A 168 -6.21 11.74 -9.73
N ALA A 169 -6.51 13.00 -9.42
CA ALA A 169 -7.41 13.43 -8.35
C ALA A 169 -8.79 13.78 -8.93
#